data_9b88e42240ee03e6e8a6485680649f4f
#
_entry.id   9b88e42240ee03e6e8a6485680649f4f
#
_cell.length_a   1.000
_cell.length_b   1.000
_cell.length_c   1.000
_cell.angle_alpha   90.00
_cell.angle_beta   90.00
_cell.angle_gamma   90.00
#
_symmetry.space_group_name_H-M   'P 1'
#
loop_
_entity.id
_entity.type
_entity.pdbx_description
1 polymer ?
#
loop_
_entity_poly.entity_id
_entity_poly.type
_entity_poly.pdbx_seq_one_letter_code
_entity_poly.pdbx_strand_id
1 'polypeptide(L)'
;MFPEAIEPLLTTEWGQEYPYNRKCPTITIDSTEKHVYAGCGPLVMSQTIRYFKQPRTNIVSKNKYLWELMPDRSSDTIALEKQDAIAQLIRDCGTAAGTNYTSTASSTKLNSVVTGLKKTFGYNRYMHIVDRSYYSGKEGSKAWKNLIFNELKAGRPVIIRGEKTKWNAHVFIIDGCRDSTVHINLGWSGKRNGYYDPDSLYGYSKSQRMVIGVAPAIIIPATKHIHVDKPGQLAYHITDEDRLYTKSLKVTGNINHDDIRVLRLMAGGATTGRGKAERKGNVSALDLSGCVILTLPDSAFYGCDNLTYISLPFTLPEISNYAFAGCTKLNEVRFYPLIYEIKQKAFYGCFNLISISLPKSLRIIGANAFNSCTSLTEVVLPQNVTSLGSGAFANASLLKSLTVPKALKLQYSNITKGTKVKQIKRL
;
A
#
# COMPACT_ATOMS: atom_id res chain seq x y z
N MET A 1 -7.11 24.11 -15.47
CA MET A 1 -6.80 24.78 -14.20
C MET A 1 -6.68 23.72 -13.13
N PHE A 2 -5.69 23.81 -12.25
CA PHE A 2 -5.58 22.96 -11.08
C PHE A 2 -6.58 23.42 -10.00
N PRO A 3 -7.11 22.51 -9.16
CA PRO A 3 -8.11 22.84 -8.14
C PRO A 3 -7.61 23.84 -7.07
N GLU A 4 -6.33 23.78 -6.75
CA GLU A 4 -5.64 24.66 -5.77
C GLU A 4 -4.17 24.81 -6.16
N ALA A 5 -3.51 25.87 -5.67
CA ALA A 5 -2.07 26.03 -5.81
C ALA A 5 -1.32 25.15 -4.82
N ILE A 6 -0.20 24.58 -5.28
CA ILE A 6 0.75 23.85 -4.44
C ILE A 6 2.12 24.47 -4.69
N GLU A 7 2.69 25.09 -3.65
CA GLU A 7 4.02 25.69 -3.72
C GLU A 7 5.09 24.63 -4.00
N PRO A 8 6.23 25.02 -4.61
CA PRO A 8 7.31 24.10 -4.89
C PRO A 8 7.75 23.30 -3.67
N LEU A 9 7.68 21.95 -3.76
CA LEU A 9 8.05 21.05 -2.68
C LEU A 9 9.54 21.04 -2.41
N LEU A 10 10.36 21.18 -3.47
CA LEU A 10 11.81 21.15 -3.38
C LEU A 10 12.36 22.57 -3.19
N THR A 11 13.29 22.70 -2.25
CA THR A 11 14.08 23.93 -2.06
C THR A 11 15.45 23.85 -2.74
N THR A 12 15.87 22.63 -3.12
CA THR A 12 17.18 22.40 -3.73
C THR A 12 17.27 22.92 -5.15
N GLU A 13 18.36 23.64 -5.44
CA GLU A 13 18.71 24.11 -6.77
C GLU A 13 20.07 23.58 -7.21
N TRP A 14 20.19 22.26 -7.21
CA TRP A 14 21.45 21.59 -7.54
C TRP A 14 21.66 21.51 -9.05
N GLY A 15 22.93 21.40 -9.44
CA GLY A 15 23.37 21.34 -10.85
C GLY A 15 24.16 20.06 -11.16
N GLN A 16 24.59 19.96 -12.43
CA GLN A 16 25.31 18.79 -12.93
C GLN A 16 26.83 18.99 -13.02
N GLU A 17 27.28 20.23 -12.86
CA GLU A 17 28.68 20.64 -12.94
C GLU A 17 29.30 20.80 -11.54
N TYR A 18 30.54 21.24 -11.46
CA TYR A 18 31.20 21.56 -10.20
C TYR A 18 30.39 22.58 -9.37
N PRO A 19 30.27 22.40 -8.05
CA PRO A 19 30.89 21.36 -7.22
C PRO A 19 30.06 20.07 -7.09
N TYR A 20 28.92 19.96 -7.73
CA TYR A 20 27.99 18.83 -7.62
C TYR A 20 28.54 17.52 -8.17
N ASN A 21 29.39 17.58 -9.20
CA ASN A 21 30.00 16.41 -9.87
C ASN A 21 31.37 16.00 -9.31
N ARG A 22 31.88 16.64 -8.24
CA ARG A 22 33.23 16.43 -7.76
C ARG A 22 33.56 14.99 -7.30
N LYS A 23 32.59 14.14 -7.11
CA LYS A 23 32.78 12.69 -6.87
C LYS A 23 32.36 11.82 -8.06
N CYS A 24 31.95 12.42 -9.16
CA CYS A 24 31.75 11.70 -10.41
C CYS A 24 33.08 11.24 -11.00
N PRO A 25 33.11 10.24 -11.91
CA PRO A 25 34.31 9.83 -12.59
C PRO A 25 35.04 11.00 -13.27
N THR A 26 36.35 10.89 -13.39
CA THR A 26 37.18 11.81 -14.14
C THR A 26 37.56 11.26 -15.51
N ILE A 27 37.85 12.15 -16.41
CA ILE A 27 38.41 11.87 -17.75
C ILE A 27 39.52 12.89 -18.02
N THR A 28 40.50 12.47 -18.80
CA THR A 28 41.57 13.36 -19.26
C THR A 28 41.18 14.02 -20.57
N ILE A 29 41.15 15.35 -20.60
CA ILE A 29 40.95 16.16 -21.82
C ILE A 29 42.12 17.14 -21.88
N ASP A 30 42.85 17.14 -22.99
CA ASP A 30 44.00 18.00 -23.21
C ASP A 30 44.98 17.99 -22.02
N SER A 31 45.36 16.79 -21.58
CA SER A 31 46.23 16.54 -20.42
C SER A 31 45.72 17.07 -19.07
N THR A 32 44.45 17.51 -18.99
CA THR A 32 43.79 17.97 -17.75
C THR A 32 42.75 16.97 -17.32
N GLU A 33 42.80 16.56 -16.06
CA GLU A 33 41.78 15.69 -15.45
C GLU A 33 40.56 16.54 -15.09
N LYS A 34 39.38 16.15 -15.61
CA LYS A 34 38.11 16.84 -15.35
C LYS A 34 37.03 15.83 -14.94
N HIS A 35 36.20 16.22 -13.98
CA HIS A 35 35.01 15.42 -13.66
C HIS A 35 33.98 15.52 -14.78
N VAL A 36 33.38 14.37 -15.13
CA VAL A 36 32.26 14.33 -16.06
C VAL A 36 30.99 14.94 -15.42
N TYR A 37 30.02 15.33 -16.26
CA TYR A 37 28.72 15.79 -15.75
C TYR A 37 28.04 14.74 -14.89
N ALA A 38 27.40 15.17 -13.79
CA ALA A 38 26.66 14.28 -12.89
C ALA A 38 25.53 13.52 -13.60
N GLY A 39 24.90 14.17 -14.59
CA GLY A 39 23.76 13.63 -15.33
C GLY A 39 22.41 13.93 -14.69
N CYS A 40 21.38 14.13 -15.53
CA CYS A 40 20.05 14.51 -15.07
C CYS A 40 19.38 13.43 -14.21
N GLY A 41 19.59 12.14 -14.50
CA GLY A 41 19.02 11.03 -13.73
C GLY A 41 19.50 11.00 -12.27
N PRO A 42 20.82 10.94 -12.01
CA PRO A 42 21.36 11.04 -10.64
C PRO A 42 20.90 12.28 -9.89
N LEU A 43 20.80 13.41 -10.60
CA LEU A 43 20.43 14.68 -10.00
C LEU A 43 18.98 14.70 -9.51
N VAL A 44 18.02 14.27 -10.36
CA VAL A 44 16.60 14.19 -9.90
C VAL A 44 16.43 13.21 -8.75
N MET A 45 17.17 12.09 -8.75
CA MET A 45 17.16 11.16 -7.63
C MET A 45 17.68 11.82 -6.36
N SER A 46 18.83 12.48 -6.42
CA SER A 46 19.47 13.09 -5.23
C SER A 46 18.64 14.23 -4.65
N GLN A 47 18.07 15.11 -5.48
CA GLN A 47 17.18 16.18 -5.00
C GLN A 47 15.90 15.61 -4.38
N THR A 48 15.31 14.56 -4.98
CA THR A 48 14.15 13.86 -4.41
C THR A 48 14.49 13.21 -3.05
N ILE A 49 15.63 12.53 -2.94
CA ILE A 49 16.11 11.91 -1.70
C ILE A 49 16.38 12.97 -0.62
N ARG A 50 16.99 14.09 -1.00
CA ARG A 50 17.24 15.24 -0.10
C ARG A 50 15.94 15.87 0.41
N TYR A 51 14.92 15.97 -0.44
CA TYR A 51 13.59 16.45 -0.04
C TYR A 51 12.98 15.60 1.07
N PHE A 52 12.95 14.29 0.90
CA PHE A 52 12.42 13.37 1.91
C PHE A 52 13.36 13.14 3.10
N LYS A 53 14.65 13.49 2.98
CA LYS A 53 15.70 13.19 3.98
C LYS A 53 15.74 11.70 4.37
N GLN A 54 15.50 10.81 3.39
CA GLN A 54 15.48 9.35 3.56
C GLN A 54 16.04 8.65 2.30
N PRO A 55 16.79 7.52 2.52
CA PRO A 55 17.20 6.96 3.81
C PRO A 55 18.37 7.74 4.43
N ARG A 56 18.61 7.59 5.72
CA ARG A 56 19.82 8.14 6.37
C ARG A 56 21.10 7.38 6.01
N THR A 57 20.94 6.16 5.50
CA THR A 57 22.05 5.30 5.10
C THR A 57 21.67 4.58 3.82
N ASN A 58 22.57 4.61 2.84
CA ASN A 58 22.43 3.84 1.61
C ASN A 58 22.38 2.34 1.90
N ILE A 59 21.39 1.64 1.37
CA ILE A 59 21.18 0.22 1.65
C ILE A 59 22.34 -0.64 1.11
N VAL A 60 22.92 -0.24 -0.02
CA VAL A 60 23.98 -0.99 -0.72
C VAL A 60 25.38 -0.55 -0.28
N SER A 61 25.74 0.72 -0.48
CA SER A 61 27.09 1.24 -0.19
C SER A 61 27.36 1.48 1.29
N LYS A 62 26.29 1.51 2.13
CA LYS A 62 26.36 1.85 3.56
C LYS A 62 26.81 3.29 3.86
N ASN A 63 26.93 4.15 2.86
CA ASN A 63 27.21 5.56 3.04
C ASN A 63 26.10 6.22 3.88
N LYS A 64 26.51 7.01 4.89
CA LYS A 64 25.61 7.81 5.71
C LYS A 64 25.38 9.17 5.09
N TYR A 65 24.16 9.65 5.13
CA TYR A 65 23.76 10.96 4.61
C TYR A 65 23.46 11.93 5.77
N LEU A 66 24.30 12.94 5.91
CA LEU A 66 24.16 14.01 6.90
C LEU A 66 23.41 15.17 6.23
N TRP A 67 22.08 15.16 6.36
CA TRP A 67 21.18 16.09 5.65
C TRP A 67 21.47 17.56 5.99
N GLU A 68 21.96 17.83 7.20
CA GLU A 68 22.37 19.15 7.69
C GLU A 68 23.58 19.72 6.93
N LEU A 69 24.41 18.87 6.35
CA LEU A 69 25.55 19.25 5.52
C LEU A 69 25.19 19.44 4.04
N MET A 70 23.95 19.27 3.64
CA MET A 70 23.51 19.38 2.26
C MET A 70 22.64 20.65 2.08
N PRO A 71 23.23 21.83 1.85
CA PRO A 71 22.48 23.07 1.59
C PRO A 71 21.68 22.99 0.30
N ASP A 72 20.69 23.85 0.17
CA ASP A 72 19.81 23.91 -1.01
C ASP A 72 20.55 24.39 -2.27
N ARG A 73 21.64 25.13 -2.10
CA ARG A 73 22.59 25.55 -3.16
C ARG A 73 24.00 25.26 -2.74
N SER A 74 24.87 24.98 -3.70
CA SER A 74 26.30 24.81 -3.50
C SER A 74 27.10 25.69 -4.47
N SER A 75 28.28 26.09 -4.02
CA SER A 75 29.27 26.83 -4.80
C SER A 75 30.67 26.35 -4.42
N ASP A 76 31.67 26.79 -5.14
CA ASP A 76 33.07 26.57 -4.84
C ASP A 76 33.55 27.27 -3.55
N THR A 77 32.77 28.23 -3.04
CA THR A 77 33.11 29.00 -1.83
C THR A 77 32.57 28.39 -0.53
N ILE A 78 31.68 27.42 -0.57
CA ILE A 78 31.20 26.76 0.65
C ILE A 78 32.17 25.70 1.15
N ALA A 79 32.10 25.37 2.45
CA ALA A 79 32.95 24.39 3.08
C ALA A 79 32.98 23.05 2.30
N LEU A 80 34.17 22.49 2.11
CA LEU A 80 34.43 21.29 1.33
C LEU A 80 33.57 20.10 1.78
N GLU A 81 33.37 19.96 3.08
CA GLU A 81 32.53 18.93 3.69
C GLU A 81 31.07 18.99 3.15
N LYS A 82 30.53 20.19 2.98
CA LYS A 82 29.18 20.38 2.43
C LYS A 82 29.10 20.05 0.93
N GLN A 83 30.13 20.45 0.18
CA GLN A 83 30.25 20.04 -1.23
C GLN A 83 30.34 18.53 -1.36
N ASP A 84 31.13 17.89 -0.51
CA ASP A 84 31.33 16.44 -0.51
C ASP A 84 30.06 15.67 -0.12
N ALA A 85 29.29 16.16 0.84
CA ALA A 85 28.05 15.54 1.23
C ALA A 85 27.05 15.47 0.06
N ILE A 86 26.87 16.58 -0.68
CA ILE A 86 26.00 16.61 -1.87
C ILE A 86 26.56 15.72 -2.96
N ALA A 87 27.85 15.85 -3.30
CA ALA A 87 28.48 15.10 -4.39
C ALA A 87 28.47 13.59 -4.12
N GLN A 88 28.60 13.16 -2.85
CA GLN A 88 28.49 11.75 -2.47
C GLN A 88 27.08 11.19 -2.74
N LEU A 89 26.04 11.92 -2.36
CA LEU A 89 24.66 11.49 -2.65
C LEU A 89 24.41 11.39 -4.16
N ILE A 90 24.86 12.39 -4.94
CA ILE A 90 24.74 12.39 -6.40
C ILE A 90 25.51 11.20 -7.02
N ARG A 91 26.73 10.93 -6.54
CA ARG A 91 27.52 9.79 -7.00
C ARG A 91 26.83 8.45 -6.71
N ASP A 92 26.29 8.29 -5.50
CA ASP A 92 25.56 7.07 -5.12
C ASP A 92 24.30 6.89 -5.98
N CYS A 93 23.58 7.97 -6.30
CA CYS A 93 22.46 7.95 -7.23
C CYS A 93 22.89 7.53 -8.64
N GLY A 94 24.02 8.03 -9.12
CA GLY A 94 24.59 7.65 -10.42
C GLY A 94 24.94 6.18 -10.50
N THR A 95 25.55 5.65 -9.46
CA THR A 95 25.87 4.22 -9.34
C THR A 95 24.58 3.38 -9.30
N ALA A 96 23.60 3.78 -8.49
CA ALA A 96 22.32 3.08 -8.34
C ALA A 96 21.51 3.04 -9.66
N ALA A 97 21.60 4.09 -10.45
CA ALA A 97 20.90 4.21 -11.73
C ALA A 97 21.69 3.66 -12.93
N GLY A 98 22.90 3.17 -12.71
CA GLY A 98 23.75 2.68 -13.82
C GLY A 98 24.00 3.77 -14.85
N THR A 99 24.35 4.98 -14.41
CA THR A 99 24.58 6.13 -15.28
C THR A 99 25.75 5.89 -16.19
N ASN A 100 25.54 6.07 -17.49
CA ASN A 100 26.62 6.07 -18.49
C ASN A 100 27.26 7.47 -18.50
N TYR A 101 28.43 7.57 -17.92
CA TYR A 101 29.23 8.80 -17.84
C TYR A 101 30.10 8.99 -19.08
N THR A 102 29.99 10.16 -19.72
CA THR A 102 30.79 10.51 -20.87
C THR A 102 31.35 11.94 -20.76
N SER A 103 32.28 12.30 -21.66
CA SER A 103 32.91 13.63 -21.68
C SER A 103 31.94 14.78 -21.98
N THR A 104 30.93 14.50 -22.77
CA THR A 104 30.00 15.55 -23.28
C THR A 104 28.64 15.54 -22.61
N ALA A 105 28.17 14.37 -22.15
CA ALA A 105 26.89 14.24 -21.48
C ALA A 105 26.80 12.90 -20.75
N SER A 106 26.23 12.90 -19.55
CA SER A 106 25.94 11.69 -18.79
C SER A 106 24.48 11.30 -18.95
N SER A 107 24.19 10.05 -19.30
CA SER A 107 22.84 9.58 -19.61
C SER A 107 22.36 8.48 -18.68
N THR A 108 21.08 8.52 -18.36
CA THR A 108 20.41 7.53 -17.49
C THR A 108 19.02 7.21 -18.03
N LYS A 109 18.67 5.94 -18.09
CA LYS A 109 17.31 5.51 -18.46
C LYS A 109 16.33 5.77 -17.30
N LEU A 110 15.11 6.24 -17.61
CA LEU A 110 14.11 6.50 -16.57
C LEU A 110 13.75 5.24 -15.73
N ASN A 111 13.73 4.06 -16.37
CA ASN A 111 13.53 2.78 -15.66
C ASN A 111 14.64 2.50 -14.64
N SER A 112 15.87 2.90 -14.95
CA SER A 112 17.02 2.74 -14.05
C SER A 112 16.93 3.69 -12.84
N VAL A 113 16.40 4.91 -13.04
CA VAL A 113 16.08 5.84 -11.93
C VAL A 113 15.10 5.19 -10.96
N VAL A 114 13.99 4.63 -11.48
CA VAL A 114 12.99 3.93 -10.65
C VAL A 114 13.60 2.73 -9.93
N THR A 115 14.40 1.94 -10.63
CA THR A 115 15.06 0.75 -10.05
C THR A 115 16.05 1.13 -8.95
N GLY A 116 16.87 2.18 -9.17
CA GLY A 116 17.84 2.70 -8.21
C GLY A 116 17.16 3.21 -6.93
N LEU A 117 16.11 4.01 -7.08
CA LEU A 117 15.32 4.48 -5.93
C LEU A 117 14.74 3.31 -5.11
N LYS A 118 14.17 2.30 -5.77
CA LYS A 118 13.61 1.13 -5.08
C LYS A 118 14.66 0.27 -4.38
N LYS A 119 15.69 -0.16 -5.11
CA LYS A 119 16.63 -1.19 -4.63
C LYS A 119 17.73 -0.64 -3.73
N THR A 120 18.19 0.58 -4.01
CA THR A 120 19.35 1.17 -3.30
C THR A 120 18.93 2.12 -2.20
N PHE A 121 17.82 2.85 -2.38
CA PHE A 121 17.37 3.85 -1.42
C PHE A 121 16.10 3.48 -0.67
N GLY A 122 15.53 2.30 -0.92
CA GLY A 122 14.36 1.82 -0.18
C GLY A 122 13.09 2.62 -0.43
N TYR A 123 12.92 3.12 -1.65
CA TYR A 123 11.69 3.81 -2.05
C TYR A 123 10.55 2.85 -2.36
N ASN A 124 9.34 3.39 -2.40
CA ASN A 124 8.10 2.65 -2.59
C ASN A 124 8.17 1.69 -3.79
N ARG A 125 7.96 0.39 -3.55
CA ARG A 125 8.01 -0.65 -4.59
C ARG A 125 6.95 -0.48 -5.68
N TYR A 126 5.89 0.28 -5.43
CA TYR A 126 4.80 0.52 -6.37
C TYR A 126 5.00 1.77 -7.24
N MET A 127 6.09 2.52 -7.04
CA MET A 127 6.48 3.54 -8.02
C MET A 127 6.48 2.92 -9.41
N HIS A 128 5.89 3.61 -10.37
CA HIS A 128 5.86 3.15 -11.77
C HIS A 128 5.88 4.32 -12.75
N ILE A 129 6.20 4.00 -13.97
CA ILE A 129 6.24 4.96 -15.07
C ILE A 129 4.88 4.98 -15.75
N VAL A 130 4.36 6.18 -15.98
CA VAL A 130 3.15 6.44 -16.76
C VAL A 130 3.55 7.16 -18.04
N ASP A 131 3.07 6.67 -19.18
CA ASP A 131 3.37 7.25 -20.50
C ASP A 131 2.26 8.20 -20.93
N ARG A 132 2.63 9.38 -21.41
CA ARG A 132 1.71 10.42 -21.90
C ARG A 132 0.85 9.95 -23.08
N SER A 133 1.35 9.02 -23.88
CA SER A 133 0.63 8.49 -25.04
C SER A 133 -0.72 7.85 -24.71
N TYR A 134 -0.88 7.35 -23.48
CA TYR A 134 -2.17 6.81 -23.02
C TYR A 134 -3.20 7.90 -22.62
N TYR A 135 -2.83 9.16 -22.69
CA TYR A 135 -3.63 10.32 -22.24
C TYR A 135 -3.83 11.31 -23.39
N SER A 136 -4.34 10.84 -24.51
CA SER A 136 -4.57 11.65 -25.72
C SER A 136 -5.89 12.43 -25.64
N GLY A 137 -5.98 13.51 -26.44
CA GLY A 137 -7.17 14.35 -26.51
C GLY A 137 -7.42 15.20 -25.27
N LYS A 138 -8.54 15.92 -25.25
CA LYS A 138 -8.88 16.90 -24.19
C LYS A 138 -9.06 16.23 -22.83
N GLU A 139 -9.80 15.13 -22.75
CA GLU A 139 -10.03 14.40 -21.50
C GLU A 139 -8.76 13.68 -21.02
N GLY A 140 -7.96 13.15 -21.92
CA GLY A 140 -6.67 12.57 -21.60
C GLY A 140 -5.71 13.63 -21.03
N SER A 141 -5.64 14.83 -21.60
CA SER A 141 -4.83 15.93 -21.06
C SER A 141 -5.27 16.33 -19.65
N LYS A 142 -6.59 16.39 -19.41
CA LYS A 142 -7.14 16.64 -18.08
C LYS A 142 -6.76 15.56 -17.07
N ALA A 143 -6.86 14.28 -17.47
CA ALA A 143 -6.48 13.15 -16.62
C ALA A 143 -4.98 13.15 -16.29
N TRP A 144 -4.11 13.48 -17.25
CA TRP A 144 -2.67 13.66 -17.05
C TRP A 144 -2.35 14.75 -16.01
N LYS A 145 -2.99 15.92 -16.15
CA LYS A 145 -2.84 17.02 -15.19
C LYS A 145 -3.34 16.64 -13.79
N ASN A 146 -4.44 15.89 -13.71
CA ASN A 146 -4.97 15.39 -12.44
C ASN A 146 -4.01 14.40 -11.75
N LEU A 147 -3.30 13.55 -12.51
CA LEU A 147 -2.27 12.68 -11.94
C LEU A 147 -1.14 13.50 -11.31
N ILE A 148 -0.63 14.52 -12.02
CA ILE A 148 0.39 15.42 -11.48
C ILE A 148 -0.11 16.09 -10.19
N PHE A 149 -1.31 16.67 -10.24
CA PHE A 149 -1.90 17.34 -9.07
C PHE A 149 -2.03 16.40 -7.85
N ASN A 150 -2.51 15.17 -8.05
CA ASN A 150 -2.69 14.21 -6.96
C ASN A 150 -1.36 13.80 -6.32
N GLU A 151 -0.29 13.67 -7.12
CA GLU A 151 1.05 13.42 -6.59
C GLU A 151 1.54 14.60 -5.74
N LEU A 152 1.45 15.82 -6.29
CA LEU A 152 1.90 17.03 -5.59
C LEU A 152 1.09 17.26 -4.30
N LYS A 153 -0.23 17.10 -4.34
CA LYS A 153 -1.11 17.21 -3.16
C LYS A 153 -0.76 16.19 -2.07
N ALA A 154 -0.25 15.03 -2.44
CA ALA A 154 0.24 14.03 -1.51
C ALA A 154 1.70 14.27 -1.05
N GLY A 155 2.28 15.43 -1.35
CA GLY A 155 3.67 15.77 -1.01
C GLY A 155 4.70 14.95 -1.79
N ARG A 156 4.35 14.45 -2.98
CA ARG A 156 5.24 13.65 -3.81
C ARG A 156 5.65 14.41 -5.06
N PRO A 157 6.94 14.74 -5.21
CA PRO A 157 7.45 15.32 -6.45
C PRO A 157 7.35 14.30 -7.59
N VAL A 158 7.06 14.78 -8.80
CA VAL A 158 6.94 13.94 -10.00
C VAL A 158 8.22 14.00 -10.80
N ILE A 159 8.93 12.87 -10.94
CA ILE A 159 10.07 12.77 -11.83
C ILE A 159 9.54 12.55 -13.25
N ILE A 160 9.88 13.43 -14.17
CA ILE A 160 9.39 13.39 -15.55
C ILE A 160 10.54 13.41 -16.55
N ARG A 161 10.38 12.65 -17.64
CA ARG A 161 11.23 12.69 -18.81
C ARG A 161 10.44 13.23 -19.99
N GLY A 162 11.02 14.16 -20.73
CA GLY A 162 10.50 14.63 -22.00
C GLY A 162 11.60 14.80 -23.05
N GLU A 163 11.19 15.04 -24.29
CA GLU A 163 12.09 15.27 -25.44
C GLU A 163 11.71 16.59 -26.14
N LYS A 164 12.72 17.41 -26.48
CA LYS A 164 12.59 18.52 -27.43
C LYS A 164 12.74 17.99 -28.85
N THR A 165 13.76 17.15 -29.08
CA THR A 165 14.02 16.46 -30.32
C THR A 165 14.42 15.03 -30.01
N LYS A 166 14.52 14.15 -31.04
CA LYS A 166 14.96 12.75 -30.90
C LYS A 166 16.28 12.59 -30.11
N TRP A 167 17.14 13.62 -30.16
CA TRP A 167 18.48 13.59 -29.54
C TRP A 167 18.60 14.48 -28.32
N ASN A 168 17.55 15.23 -27.97
CA ASN A 168 17.55 16.14 -26.84
C ASN A 168 16.42 15.77 -25.87
N ALA A 169 16.74 14.84 -24.98
CA ALA A 169 15.87 14.38 -23.90
C ALA A 169 16.42 14.82 -22.56
N HIS A 170 15.53 15.11 -21.62
CA HIS A 170 15.89 15.52 -20.27
C HIS A 170 14.99 14.87 -19.23
N VAL A 171 15.53 14.60 -18.05
CA VAL A 171 14.80 14.16 -16.86
C VAL A 171 14.86 15.26 -15.83
N PHE A 172 13.73 15.67 -15.31
CA PHE A 172 13.60 16.78 -14.36
C PHE A 172 12.44 16.52 -13.40
N ILE A 173 12.18 17.46 -12.50
CA ILE A 173 11.16 17.29 -11.44
C ILE A 173 10.05 18.30 -11.65
N ILE A 174 8.80 17.86 -11.52
CA ILE A 174 7.64 18.72 -11.28
C ILE A 174 7.38 18.67 -9.78
N ASP A 175 7.38 19.79 -9.11
CA ASP A 175 7.31 19.90 -7.66
C ASP A 175 6.31 20.92 -7.12
N GLY A 176 5.57 21.61 -8.00
CA GLY A 176 4.51 22.54 -7.62
C GLY A 176 3.52 22.77 -8.76
N CYS A 177 2.41 23.41 -8.46
CA CYS A 177 1.44 23.83 -9.47
C CYS A 177 0.66 25.07 -9.02
N ARG A 178 0.24 25.88 -9.97
CA ARG A 178 -0.73 26.97 -9.77
C ARG A 178 -1.49 27.23 -11.06
N ASP A 179 -2.74 27.60 -10.96
CA ASP A 179 -3.62 27.86 -12.09
C ASP A 179 -3.62 26.74 -13.13
N SER A 180 -3.04 26.95 -14.29
CA SER A 180 -2.89 25.95 -15.37
C SER A 180 -1.46 25.48 -15.56
N THR A 181 -0.52 25.91 -14.73
CA THR A 181 0.91 25.67 -14.87
C THR A 181 1.48 24.79 -13.76
N VAL A 182 2.58 24.13 -14.05
CA VAL A 182 3.37 23.37 -13.09
C VAL A 182 4.74 23.99 -12.88
N HIS A 183 5.21 24.01 -11.64
CA HIS A 183 6.59 24.38 -11.34
C HIS A 183 7.52 23.20 -11.69
N ILE A 184 8.62 23.51 -12.38
CA ILE A 184 9.64 22.51 -12.72
C ILE A 184 11.00 22.92 -12.18
N ASN A 185 11.76 21.92 -11.70
CA ASN A 185 13.16 22.02 -11.35
C ASN A 185 13.98 21.22 -12.37
N LEU A 186 14.69 21.95 -13.24
CA LEU A 186 15.46 21.35 -14.35
C LEU A 186 16.80 20.75 -13.93
N GLY A 187 17.27 21.01 -12.69
CA GLY A 187 18.57 20.54 -12.25
C GLY A 187 19.74 21.27 -12.90
N TRP A 188 19.60 22.56 -13.15
CA TRP A 188 20.61 23.43 -13.76
C TRP A 188 21.01 24.56 -12.82
N SER A 189 21.27 24.25 -11.56
CA SER A 189 21.63 25.23 -10.51
C SER A 189 20.60 26.35 -10.37
N GLY A 190 19.31 26.01 -10.44
CA GLY A 190 18.18 26.93 -10.38
C GLY A 190 17.88 27.67 -11.67
N LYS A 191 18.75 27.60 -12.67
CA LYS A 191 18.54 28.25 -13.97
C LYS A 191 17.32 27.64 -14.67
N ARG A 192 16.41 28.52 -15.10
CA ARG A 192 15.17 28.13 -15.83
C ARG A 192 14.18 27.31 -14.99
N ASN A 193 14.36 27.19 -13.66
CA ASN A 193 13.28 26.75 -12.80
C ASN A 193 12.13 27.75 -12.86
N GLY A 194 10.91 27.27 -12.82
CA GLY A 194 9.72 28.14 -12.89
C GLY A 194 8.47 27.40 -13.31
N TYR A 195 7.42 28.17 -13.61
CA TYR A 195 6.10 27.67 -13.97
C TYR A 195 5.91 27.57 -15.48
N TYR A 196 5.49 26.42 -15.96
CA TYR A 196 5.32 26.11 -17.38
C TYR A 196 4.03 25.35 -17.63
N ASP A 197 3.53 25.41 -18.85
CA ASP A 197 2.41 24.58 -19.27
C ASP A 197 2.81 23.09 -19.21
N PRO A 198 2.00 22.22 -18.55
CA PRO A 198 2.29 20.79 -18.40
C PRO A 198 2.40 20.01 -19.72
N ASP A 199 1.84 20.53 -20.80
CA ASP A 199 1.91 19.90 -22.11
C ASP A 199 3.20 20.29 -22.87
N SER A 200 3.83 21.44 -22.53
CA SER A 200 5.06 21.92 -23.20
C SER A 200 6.35 21.80 -22.38
N LEU A 201 6.29 21.96 -21.04
CA LEU A 201 7.39 21.78 -20.08
C LEU A 201 8.75 22.32 -20.55
N TYR A 202 8.85 23.62 -20.80
CA TYR A 202 10.07 24.26 -21.33
C TYR A 202 10.52 23.67 -22.69
N GLY A 203 9.58 23.21 -23.52
CA GLY A 203 9.84 22.59 -24.82
C GLY A 203 10.06 21.07 -24.81
N TYR A 204 10.05 20.42 -23.64
CA TYR A 204 10.13 18.95 -23.51
C TYR A 204 8.74 18.32 -23.68
N SER A 205 8.08 18.60 -24.81
CA SER A 205 6.69 18.24 -25.10
C SER A 205 6.50 16.84 -25.68
N LYS A 206 7.59 16.21 -26.20
CA LYS A 206 7.52 14.90 -26.87
C LYS A 206 7.89 13.77 -25.92
N SER A 207 7.33 12.59 -26.18
CA SER A 207 7.65 11.34 -25.47
C SER A 207 7.65 11.51 -23.94
N GLN A 208 6.72 12.29 -23.41
CA GLN A 208 6.63 12.55 -21.98
C GLN A 208 6.29 11.26 -21.22
N ARG A 209 7.09 10.95 -20.22
CA ARG A 209 6.85 9.86 -19.26
C ARG A 209 7.15 10.34 -17.85
N MET A 210 6.25 10.10 -16.91
CA MET A 210 6.44 10.48 -15.51
C MET A 210 6.48 9.27 -14.58
N VAL A 211 7.21 9.39 -13.49
CA VAL A 211 7.21 8.44 -12.37
C VAL A 211 6.25 8.96 -11.34
N ILE A 212 5.28 8.15 -10.95
CA ILE A 212 4.34 8.43 -9.87
C ILE A 212 4.57 7.50 -8.69
N GLY A 213 4.06 7.89 -7.50
CA GLY A 213 4.28 7.16 -6.25
C GLY A 213 5.68 7.37 -5.67
N VAL A 214 6.35 8.48 -6.00
CA VAL A 214 7.73 8.77 -5.57
C VAL A 214 7.73 9.18 -4.10
N ALA A 215 8.02 8.21 -3.23
CA ALA A 215 8.16 8.41 -1.80
C ALA A 215 9.07 7.31 -1.21
N PRO A 216 9.72 7.54 -0.06
CA PRO A 216 10.34 6.46 0.70
C PRO A 216 9.34 5.34 0.95
N ALA A 217 9.81 4.09 1.02
CA ALA A 217 8.95 3.01 1.45
C ALA A 217 8.47 3.33 2.87
N ILE A 218 7.18 3.48 3.02
CA ILE A 218 6.58 3.62 4.34
C ILE A 218 6.84 2.29 5.04
N ILE A 219 7.58 2.32 6.15
CA ILE A 219 7.63 1.20 7.09
C ILE A 219 6.26 1.21 7.75
N ILE A 220 5.30 0.53 7.12
CA ILE A 220 4.00 0.33 7.75
C ILE A 220 4.26 -0.58 8.94
N PRO A 221 3.87 -0.18 10.16
CA PRO A 221 3.97 -1.05 11.31
C PRO A 221 3.37 -2.41 10.96
N ALA A 222 3.95 -3.50 11.47
CA ALA A 222 3.41 -4.85 11.26
C ALA A 222 1.91 -4.90 11.59
N THR A 223 1.47 -4.06 12.53
CA THR A 223 0.06 -3.85 12.87
C THR A 223 -0.23 -2.35 12.91
N LYS A 224 -1.21 -1.88 12.12
CA LYS A 224 -1.77 -0.53 12.25
C LYS A 224 -2.83 -0.53 13.34
N HIS A 225 -2.77 0.46 14.23
CA HIS A 225 -3.74 0.67 15.30
C HIS A 225 -4.58 1.91 14.99
N ILE A 226 -5.90 1.77 15.06
CA ILE A 226 -6.85 2.86 14.86
C ILE A 226 -7.84 2.85 16.03
N HIS A 227 -8.07 4.01 16.64
CA HIS A 227 -9.17 4.22 17.57
C HIS A 227 -10.28 4.97 16.87
N VAL A 228 -11.53 4.52 17.03
CA VAL A 228 -12.73 5.16 16.45
C VAL A 228 -13.54 5.77 17.59
N ASP A 229 -13.44 7.11 17.72
CA ASP A 229 -14.15 7.85 18.75
C ASP A 229 -15.66 7.87 18.51
N LYS A 230 -16.06 8.07 17.25
CA LYS A 230 -17.48 8.15 16.84
C LYS A 230 -17.77 7.11 15.78
N PRO A 231 -18.84 6.30 15.93
CA PRO A 231 -19.25 5.31 14.95
C PRO A 231 -19.44 5.91 13.54
N GLY A 232 -18.96 5.20 12.52
CA GLY A 232 -19.01 5.61 11.11
C GLY A 232 -17.81 6.42 10.64
N GLN A 233 -16.83 6.69 11.50
CA GLN A 233 -15.68 7.55 11.15
C GLN A 233 -14.40 6.79 10.79
N LEU A 234 -14.39 5.47 10.79
CA LEU A 234 -13.19 4.70 10.45
C LEU A 234 -12.61 5.09 9.08
N ALA A 235 -13.47 5.40 8.10
CA ALA A 235 -13.04 5.79 6.77
C ALA A 235 -12.09 7.00 6.75
N TYR A 236 -12.25 7.94 7.68
CA TYR A 236 -11.40 9.14 7.79
C TYR A 236 -9.99 8.84 8.31
N HIS A 237 -9.79 7.67 8.94
CA HIS A 237 -8.51 7.22 9.48
C HIS A 237 -7.76 6.27 8.53
N ILE A 238 -8.37 5.92 7.37
CA ILE A 238 -7.81 5.00 6.38
C ILE A 238 -7.37 5.79 5.15
N THR A 239 -6.08 5.79 4.88
CA THR A 239 -5.49 6.35 3.66
C THR A 239 -5.47 5.32 2.52
N ASP A 240 -5.21 5.78 1.29
CA ASP A 240 -5.02 4.86 0.15
C ASP A 240 -3.78 3.97 0.34
N GLU A 241 -2.76 4.48 1.03
CA GLU A 241 -1.58 3.71 1.40
C GLU A 241 -1.91 2.61 2.41
N ASP A 242 -2.77 2.90 3.39
CA ASP A 242 -3.24 1.88 4.33
C ASP A 242 -3.95 0.74 3.61
N ARG A 243 -4.78 1.04 2.62
CA ARG A 243 -5.46 0.02 1.79
C ARG A 243 -4.46 -0.87 1.07
N LEU A 244 -3.36 -0.29 0.58
CA LEU A 244 -2.36 -1.02 -0.20
C LEU A 244 -1.38 -1.83 0.64
N TYR A 245 -1.06 -1.37 1.84
CA TYR A 245 0.12 -1.87 2.55
C TYR A 245 -0.18 -2.52 3.89
N THR A 246 -1.26 -2.13 4.58
CA THR A 246 -1.58 -2.70 5.89
C THR A 246 -1.93 -4.18 5.76
N LYS A 247 -1.20 -5.03 6.47
CA LYS A 247 -1.44 -6.48 6.56
C LYS A 247 -2.16 -6.86 7.85
N SER A 248 -1.87 -6.17 8.94
CA SER A 248 -2.49 -6.38 10.24
C SER A 248 -3.10 -5.06 10.71
N LEU A 249 -4.37 -5.08 11.07
CA LEU A 249 -5.12 -3.91 11.53
C LEU A 249 -5.79 -4.23 12.87
N LYS A 250 -5.50 -3.39 13.86
CA LYS A 250 -6.22 -3.39 15.14
C LYS A 250 -7.09 -2.16 15.23
N VAL A 251 -8.38 -2.36 15.46
CA VAL A 251 -9.35 -1.28 15.66
C VAL A 251 -9.91 -1.37 17.06
N THR A 252 -10.10 -0.22 17.68
CA THR A 252 -10.70 -0.08 19.02
C THR A 252 -11.73 1.04 19.01
N GLY A 253 -12.58 1.11 20.04
CA GLY A 253 -13.60 2.14 20.18
C GLY A 253 -14.96 1.73 19.64
N ASN A 254 -15.84 2.70 19.45
CA ASN A 254 -17.22 2.47 19.03
C ASN A 254 -17.33 2.42 17.51
N ILE A 255 -17.81 1.31 16.97
CA ILE A 255 -17.98 1.11 15.52
C ILE A 255 -19.42 0.76 15.15
N ASN A 256 -19.80 1.05 13.90
CA ASN A 256 -21.11 0.72 13.36
C ASN A 256 -21.00 -0.06 12.02
N HIS A 257 -22.12 -0.24 11.32
CA HIS A 257 -22.16 -0.98 10.06
C HIS A 257 -21.38 -0.31 8.92
N ASP A 258 -21.23 1.01 8.91
CA ASP A 258 -20.43 1.72 7.91
C ASP A 258 -18.93 1.44 8.13
N ASP A 259 -18.49 1.40 9.37
CA ASP A 259 -17.12 1.01 9.73
C ASP A 259 -16.84 -0.46 9.33
N ILE A 260 -17.81 -1.35 9.54
CA ILE A 260 -17.71 -2.75 9.07
C ILE A 260 -17.55 -2.82 7.55
N ARG A 261 -18.24 -1.96 6.79
CA ARG A 261 -18.07 -1.87 5.34
C ARG A 261 -16.64 -1.48 4.95
N VAL A 262 -16.05 -0.51 5.65
CA VAL A 262 -14.65 -0.12 5.46
C VAL A 262 -13.71 -1.28 5.77
N LEU A 263 -13.91 -1.98 6.89
CA LEU A 263 -13.12 -3.14 7.30
C LEU A 263 -13.22 -4.29 6.28
N ARG A 264 -14.41 -4.53 5.74
CA ARG A 264 -14.63 -5.51 4.68
C ARG A 264 -13.78 -5.21 3.44
N LEU A 265 -13.76 -3.94 2.98
CA LEU A 265 -12.91 -3.51 1.87
C LEU A 265 -11.43 -3.69 2.19
N MET A 266 -11.01 -3.31 3.40
CA MET A 266 -9.63 -3.50 3.86
C MET A 266 -9.21 -4.98 3.83
N ALA A 267 -10.11 -5.90 4.13
CA ALA A 267 -9.89 -7.35 4.14
C ALA A 267 -10.05 -8.04 2.76
N GLY A 268 -10.20 -7.27 1.69
CA GLY A 268 -10.29 -7.80 0.32
C GLY A 268 -11.72 -8.15 -0.14
N GLY A 269 -12.74 -7.85 0.64
CA GLY A 269 -14.14 -8.06 0.27
C GLY A 269 -14.59 -7.12 -0.86
N ALA A 270 -15.64 -7.50 -1.59
CA ALA A 270 -16.23 -6.68 -2.64
C ALA A 270 -17.22 -5.66 -2.07
N THR A 271 -17.41 -4.54 -2.75
CA THR A 271 -18.52 -3.62 -2.50
C THR A 271 -19.85 -4.24 -2.93
N THR A 272 -20.88 -4.05 -2.11
CA THR A 272 -22.26 -4.42 -2.46
C THR A 272 -22.97 -3.23 -3.09
N GLY A 273 -22.65 -2.88 -4.35
CA GLY A 273 -23.34 -1.75 -5.02
C GLY A 273 -22.93 -1.57 -6.48
N ARG A 274 -23.83 -0.98 -7.29
CA ARG A 274 -23.58 -0.58 -8.68
C ARG A 274 -22.72 0.70 -8.74
N GLY A 275 -21.48 0.66 -8.23
CA GLY A 275 -20.54 1.77 -8.27
C GLY A 275 -19.22 1.36 -8.88
N LYS A 276 -18.33 2.33 -9.15
CA LYS A 276 -16.93 2.05 -9.54
C LYS A 276 -16.32 1.09 -8.53
N ALA A 277 -15.66 0.03 -9.02
CA ALA A 277 -14.97 -0.94 -8.17
C ALA A 277 -14.01 -0.21 -7.23
N GLU A 278 -14.35 -0.14 -5.95
CA GLU A 278 -13.45 0.42 -4.95
C GLU A 278 -12.21 -0.48 -4.82
N ARG A 279 -11.05 0.14 -4.62
CA ARG A 279 -9.80 -0.57 -4.50
C ARG A 279 -9.81 -1.43 -3.22
N LYS A 280 -9.70 -2.74 -3.39
CA LYS A 280 -9.61 -3.69 -2.28
C LYS A 280 -8.32 -3.49 -1.49
N GLY A 281 -8.41 -3.62 -0.16
CA GLY A 281 -7.26 -3.57 0.74
C GLY A 281 -6.53 -4.92 0.84
N ASN A 282 -5.48 -4.94 1.67
CA ASN A 282 -4.57 -6.08 1.82
C ASN A 282 -4.53 -6.65 3.25
N VAL A 283 -5.48 -6.27 4.12
CA VAL A 283 -5.52 -6.74 5.50
C VAL A 283 -5.79 -8.24 5.53
N SER A 284 -4.88 -8.98 6.14
CA SER A 284 -4.98 -10.43 6.35
C SER A 284 -5.24 -10.79 7.82
N ALA A 285 -4.84 -9.94 8.76
CA ALA A 285 -5.11 -10.11 10.18
C ALA A 285 -5.90 -8.89 10.71
N LEU A 286 -7.06 -9.14 11.30
CA LEU A 286 -7.96 -8.11 11.81
C LEU A 286 -8.28 -8.34 13.28
N ASP A 287 -7.89 -7.42 14.14
CA ASP A 287 -8.19 -7.45 15.58
C ASP A 287 -9.25 -6.39 15.92
N LEU A 288 -10.45 -6.83 16.21
CA LEU A 288 -11.59 -6.02 16.65
C LEU A 288 -11.92 -6.22 18.12
N SER A 289 -11.06 -6.89 18.90
CA SER A 289 -11.33 -7.24 20.30
C SER A 289 -11.61 -6.04 21.20
N GLY A 290 -11.03 -4.87 20.85
CA GLY A 290 -11.28 -3.61 21.56
C GLY A 290 -12.42 -2.76 20.98
N CYS A 291 -13.20 -3.29 20.04
CA CYS A 291 -14.36 -2.60 19.48
C CYS A 291 -15.62 -2.87 20.28
N VAL A 292 -16.50 -1.86 20.32
CA VAL A 292 -17.87 -1.96 20.83
C VAL A 292 -18.83 -1.92 19.65
N ILE A 293 -19.50 -3.04 19.40
CA ILE A 293 -20.61 -3.18 18.44
C ILE A 293 -21.49 -4.33 18.91
N LEU A 294 -22.80 -4.12 18.88
CA LEU A 294 -23.78 -5.10 19.38
C LEU A 294 -24.24 -6.09 18.32
N THR A 295 -24.15 -5.73 17.03
CA THR A 295 -24.58 -6.57 15.92
C THR A 295 -23.66 -6.40 14.72
N LEU A 296 -23.30 -7.50 14.06
CA LEU A 296 -22.72 -7.44 12.72
C LEU A 296 -23.85 -7.42 11.67
N PRO A 297 -23.71 -6.66 10.58
CA PRO A 297 -24.65 -6.81 9.47
C PRO A 297 -24.53 -8.21 8.84
N ASP A 298 -25.61 -8.69 8.20
CA ASP A 298 -25.54 -9.89 7.38
C ASP A 298 -24.46 -9.71 6.30
N SER A 299 -23.72 -10.76 6.05
CA SER A 299 -22.58 -10.73 5.09
C SER A 299 -21.46 -9.73 5.45
N ALA A 300 -21.27 -9.40 6.72
CA ALA A 300 -20.31 -8.40 7.21
C ALA A 300 -18.92 -8.49 6.54
N PHE A 301 -18.36 -9.68 6.43
CA PHE A 301 -17.06 -9.98 5.81
C PHE A 301 -17.17 -10.99 4.66
N TYR A 302 -18.33 -11.03 3.99
CA TYR A 302 -18.54 -11.95 2.87
C TYR A 302 -17.47 -11.77 1.78
N GLY A 303 -16.81 -12.89 1.38
CA GLY A 303 -15.83 -12.90 0.31
C GLY A 303 -14.55 -12.11 0.61
N CYS A 304 -14.17 -11.98 1.88
CA CYS A 304 -12.91 -11.33 2.27
C CYS A 304 -11.71 -12.28 1.98
N ASP A 305 -11.28 -12.28 0.72
CA ASP A 305 -10.28 -13.23 0.20
C ASP A 305 -8.87 -13.07 0.79
N ASN A 306 -8.59 -11.95 1.46
CA ASN A 306 -7.29 -11.73 2.09
C ASN A 306 -7.27 -12.12 3.57
N LEU A 307 -8.45 -12.23 4.20
CA LEU A 307 -8.56 -12.46 5.64
C LEU A 307 -8.11 -13.87 6.02
N THR A 308 -7.08 -13.96 6.87
CA THR A 308 -6.57 -15.22 7.42
C THR A 308 -6.88 -15.37 8.92
N TYR A 309 -6.94 -14.27 9.63
CA TYR A 309 -7.20 -14.20 11.07
C TYR A 309 -8.17 -13.08 11.40
N ILE A 310 -9.12 -13.34 12.30
CA ILE A 310 -9.95 -12.31 12.92
C ILE A 310 -10.15 -12.57 14.40
N SER A 311 -9.97 -11.51 15.22
CA SER A 311 -10.41 -11.44 16.61
C SER A 311 -11.68 -10.58 16.68
N LEU A 312 -12.78 -11.17 17.11
CA LEU A 312 -14.09 -10.54 17.10
C LEU A 312 -14.25 -9.51 18.22
N PRO A 313 -15.22 -8.58 18.16
CA PRO A 313 -15.57 -7.71 19.28
C PRO A 313 -16.02 -8.50 20.50
N PHE A 314 -15.55 -8.11 21.69
CA PHE A 314 -15.91 -8.81 22.93
C PHE A 314 -17.38 -8.60 23.32
N THR A 315 -18.06 -7.56 22.81
CA THR A 315 -19.47 -7.24 23.07
C THR A 315 -20.44 -8.02 22.18
N LEU A 316 -19.93 -8.77 21.19
CA LEU A 316 -20.77 -9.36 20.16
C LEU A 316 -21.53 -10.59 20.69
N PRO A 317 -22.87 -10.61 20.65
CA PRO A 317 -23.66 -11.74 21.15
C PRO A 317 -23.89 -12.84 20.13
N GLU A 318 -23.80 -12.54 18.83
CA GLU A 318 -24.08 -13.48 17.74
C GLU A 318 -23.21 -13.21 16.50
N ILE A 319 -23.05 -14.24 15.66
CA ILE A 319 -22.47 -14.13 14.33
C ILE A 319 -23.60 -14.16 13.30
N SER A 320 -23.78 -13.09 12.58
CA SER A 320 -24.89 -12.89 11.63
C SER A 320 -24.83 -13.82 10.42
N ASN A 321 -25.95 -13.89 9.67
CA ASN A 321 -26.01 -14.72 8.48
C ASN A 321 -24.92 -14.34 7.48
N TYR A 322 -24.26 -15.36 6.90
CA TYR A 322 -23.21 -15.22 5.90
C TYR A 322 -22.03 -14.33 6.33
N ALA A 323 -21.87 -14.01 7.62
CA ALA A 323 -20.92 -13.01 8.09
C ALA A 323 -19.49 -13.20 7.52
N PHE A 324 -19.02 -14.43 7.42
CA PHE A 324 -17.70 -14.80 6.87
C PHE A 324 -17.80 -15.78 5.69
N ALA A 325 -18.98 -15.90 5.07
CA ALA A 325 -19.15 -16.83 3.96
C ALA A 325 -18.19 -16.46 2.81
N GLY A 326 -17.50 -17.46 2.27
CA GLY A 326 -16.53 -17.26 1.19
C GLY A 326 -15.21 -16.63 1.61
N CYS A 327 -14.88 -16.50 2.90
CA CYS A 327 -13.55 -16.13 3.38
C CYS A 327 -12.59 -17.32 3.17
N THR A 328 -12.17 -17.53 1.93
CA THR A 328 -11.48 -18.75 1.51
C THR A 328 -10.13 -18.99 2.20
N LYS A 329 -9.46 -17.91 2.65
CA LYS A 329 -8.17 -17.98 3.35
C LYS A 329 -8.27 -17.94 4.87
N LEU A 330 -9.48 -17.76 5.43
CA LEU A 330 -9.68 -17.66 6.88
C LEU A 330 -9.32 -18.99 7.55
N ASN A 331 -8.30 -18.96 8.41
CA ASN A 331 -7.82 -20.16 9.12
C ASN A 331 -8.03 -20.11 10.63
N GLU A 332 -8.21 -18.90 11.21
CA GLU A 332 -8.38 -18.72 12.64
C GLU A 332 -9.41 -17.63 12.95
N VAL A 333 -10.33 -17.93 13.87
CA VAL A 333 -11.32 -16.98 14.41
C VAL A 333 -11.26 -17.04 15.93
N ARG A 334 -11.00 -15.88 16.56
CA ARG A 334 -11.05 -15.74 18.01
C ARG A 334 -12.40 -15.24 18.44
N PHE A 335 -13.14 -16.10 19.12
CA PHE A 335 -14.43 -15.80 19.74
C PHE A 335 -14.27 -15.27 21.17
N TYR A 336 -15.29 -14.57 21.65
CA TYR A 336 -15.37 -14.09 23.03
C TYR A 336 -16.62 -14.66 23.75
N PRO A 337 -16.65 -14.65 25.10
CA PRO A 337 -17.63 -15.41 25.88
C PRO A 337 -19.10 -14.98 25.76
N LEU A 338 -19.43 -13.89 25.11
CA LEU A 338 -20.82 -13.45 24.95
C LEU A 338 -21.53 -14.10 23.76
N ILE A 339 -20.81 -14.69 22.82
CA ILE A 339 -21.41 -15.26 21.61
C ILE A 339 -22.20 -16.51 21.96
N TYR A 340 -23.53 -16.43 21.78
CA TYR A 340 -24.44 -17.54 22.04
C TYR A 340 -25.01 -18.18 20.76
N GLU A 341 -24.92 -17.50 19.60
CA GLU A 341 -25.45 -17.99 18.33
C GLU A 341 -24.47 -17.75 17.18
N ILE A 342 -24.33 -18.75 16.31
CA ILE A 342 -23.72 -18.67 14.99
C ILE A 342 -24.82 -18.93 13.98
N LYS A 343 -25.24 -17.91 13.23
CA LYS A 343 -26.39 -17.97 12.34
C LYS A 343 -26.10 -18.71 11.03
N GLN A 344 -27.12 -18.78 10.16
CA GLN A 344 -27.10 -19.50 8.91
C GLN A 344 -25.90 -19.11 8.03
N LYS A 345 -25.17 -20.12 7.53
CA LYS A 345 -24.04 -19.96 6.59
C LYS A 345 -22.95 -18.99 7.03
N ALA A 346 -22.81 -18.72 8.33
CA ALA A 346 -21.88 -17.73 8.85
C ALA A 346 -20.43 -17.95 8.38
N PHE A 347 -19.97 -19.20 8.28
CA PHE A 347 -18.64 -19.61 7.80
C PHE A 347 -18.71 -20.52 6.57
N TYR A 348 -19.76 -20.41 5.76
CA TYR A 348 -19.92 -21.22 4.55
C TYR A 348 -18.74 -21.01 3.59
N GLY A 349 -18.08 -22.11 3.17
CA GLY A 349 -16.98 -22.02 2.21
C GLY A 349 -15.70 -21.39 2.75
N CYS A 350 -15.49 -21.40 4.08
CA CYS A 350 -14.19 -21.05 4.68
C CYS A 350 -13.23 -22.26 4.52
N PHE A 351 -12.71 -22.43 3.30
CA PHE A 351 -11.97 -23.64 2.92
C PHE A 351 -10.72 -23.91 3.77
N ASN A 352 -10.06 -22.85 4.27
CA ASN A 352 -8.82 -22.97 5.04
C ASN A 352 -9.02 -22.97 6.56
N LEU A 353 -10.25 -23.01 7.07
CA LEU A 353 -10.51 -23.08 8.49
C LEU A 353 -10.12 -24.47 9.02
N ILE A 354 -8.97 -24.56 9.68
CA ILE A 354 -8.36 -25.84 10.11
C ILE A 354 -8.97 -26.33 11.42
N SER A 355 -9.21 -25.41 12.33
CA SER A 355 -9.78 -25.67 13.66
C SER A 355 -10.67 -24.53 14.10
N ILE A 356 -11.57 -24.80 15.02
CA ILE A 356 -12.44 -23.77 15.59
C ILE A 356 -12.61 -24.01 17.10
N SER A 357 -12.30 -22.96 17.87
CA SER A 357 -12.47 -22.97 19.33
C SER A 357 -13.75 -22.24 19.69
N LEU A 358 -14.85 -22.96 19.86
CA LEU A 358 -16.17 -22.40 20.11
C LEU A 358 -16.33 -21.97 21.58
N PRO A 359 -16.97 -20.80 21.86
CA PRO A 359 -17.11 -20.30 23.22
C PRO A 359 -18.12 -21.13 24.03
N LYS A 360 -17.90 -21.25 25.35
CA LYS A 360 -18.79 -22.01 26.26
C LYS A 360 -20.23 -21.46 26.30
N SER A 361 -20.41 -20.17 25.97
CA SER A 361 -21.73 -19.51 25.87
C SER A 361 -22.58 -19.98 24.67
N LEU A 362 -21.96 -20.61 23.65
CA LEU A 362 -22.64 -20.98 22.42
C LEU A 362 -23.78 -21.97 22.67
N ARG A 363 -24.97 -21.66 22.15
CA ARG A 363 -26.21 -22.45 22.26
C ARG A 363 -26.75 -22.92 20.93
N ILE A 364 -26.58 -22.10 19.88
CA ILE A 364 -27.21 -22.33 18.57
C ILE A 364 -26.17 -22.26 17.46
N ILE A 365 -26.15 -23.25 16.59
CA ILE A 365 -25.42 -23.27 15.34
C ILE A 365 -26.44 -23.42 14.20
N GLY A 366 -26.53 -22.43 13.36
CA GLY A 366 -27.49 -22.32 12.27
C GLY A 366 -27.24 -23.29 11.10
N ALA A 367 -28.18 -23.32 10.17
CA ALA A 367 -28.10 -24.18 9.00
C ALA A 367 -26.88 -23.83 8.12
N ASN A 368 -26.14 -24.87 7.71
CA ASN A 368 -24.94 -24.73 6.85
C ASN A 368 -23.84 -23.80 7.42
N ALA A 369 -23.81 -23.55 8.72
CA ALA A 369 -22.90 -22.59 9.34
C ALA A 369 -21.43 -22.82 8.99
N PHE A 370 -20.98 -24.07 8.94
CA PHE A 370 -19.62 -24.50 8.58
C PHE A 370 -19.61 -25.43 7.35
N ASN A 371 -20.64 -25.35 6.51
CA ASN A 371 -20.69 -26.14 5.28
C ASN A 371 -19.52 -25.76 4.37
N SER A 372 -18.87 -26.78 3.80
CA SER A 372 -17.69 -26.64 2.93
C SER A 372 -16.46 -26.02 3.63
N CYS A 373 -16.33 -26.13 4.95
CA CYS A 373 -15.07 -25.87 5.65
C CYS A 373 -14.12 -27.06 5.46
N THR A 374 -13.56 -27.20 4.27
CA THR A 374 -12.91 -28.44 3.80
C THR A 374 -11.64 -28.80 4.56
N SER A 375 -10.96 -27.84 5.20
CA SER A 375 -9.76 -28.08 6.03
C SER A 375 -10.05 -28.43 7.49
N LEU A 376 -11.32 -28.32 7.93
CA LEU A 376 -11.70 -28.61 9.32
C LEU A 376 -11.54 -30.11 9.62
N THR A 377 -10.78 -30.44 10.66
CA THR A 377 -10.43 -31.86 10.96
C THR A 377 -11.18 -32.44 12.14
N GLU A 378 -11.42 -31.64 13.16
CA GLU A 378 -12.09 -32.02 14.39
C GLU A 378 -12.92 -30.85 14.92
N VAL A 379 -14.09 -31.15 15.48
CA VAL A 379 -14.97 -30.20 16.17
C VAL A 379 -15.49 -30.76 17.46
N VAL A 380 -15.35 -30.02 18.55
CA VAL A 380 -15.97 -30.31 19.84
C VAL A 380 -16.95 -29.20 20.15
N LEU A 381 -18.24 -29.49 20.19
CA LEU A 381 -19.27 -28.55 20.58
C LEU A 381 -19.30 -28.35 22.09
N PRO A 382 -19.41 -27.07 22.56
CA PRO A 382 -19.61 -26.79 23.98
C PRO A 382 -20.87 -27.46 24.55
N GLN A 383 -20.84 -27.79 25.84
CA GLN A 383 -21.96 -28.52 26.52
C GLN A 383 -23.30 -27.76 26.45
N ASN A 384 -23.27 -26.44 26.30
CA ASN A 384 -24.45 -25.60 26.26
C ASN A 384 -25.14 -25.54 24.88
N VAL A 385 -24.59 -26.22 23.86
CA VAL A 385 -25.23 -26.25 22.52
C VAL A 385 -26.49 -27.11 22.57
N THR A 386 -27.63 -26.46 22.29
CA THR A 386 -28.98 -27.09 22.31
C THR A 386 -29.59 -27.22 20.93
N SER A 387 -29.06 -26.51 19.91
CA SER A 387 -29.55 -26.56 18.54
C SER A 387 -28.44 -26.62 17.52
N LEU A 388 -28.58 -27.50 16.53
CA LEU A 388 -27.65 -27.69 15.44
C LEU A 388 -28.42 -27.80 14.13
N GLY A 389 -28.22 -26.82 13.25
CA GLY A 389 -28.98 -26.68 12.00
C GLY A 389 -28.64 -27.72 10.94
N SER A 390 -29.53 -27.82 9.96
CA SER A 390 -29.35 -28.71 8.81
C SER A 390 -28.03 -28.38 8.06
N GLY A 391 -27.25 -29.45 7.76
CA GLY A 391 -26.01 -29.31 7.00
C GLY A 391 -24.91 -28.50 7.70
N ALA A 392 -24.98 -28.29 9.03
CA ALA A 392 -24.08 -27.41 9.75
C ALA A 392 -22.60 -27.65 9.45
N PHE A 393 -22.17 -28.89 9.27
CA PHE A 393 -20.80 -29.27 8.90
C PHE A 393 -20.75 -30.10 7.60
N ALA A 394 -21.79 -30.01 6.75
CA ALA A 394 -21.80 -30.73 5.50
C ALA A 394 -20.62 -30.29 4.60
N ASN A 395 -20.14 -31.25 3.79
CA ASN A 395 -19.02 -31.05 2.86
C ASN A 395 -17.70 -30.57 3.49
N ALA A 396 -17.54 -30.64 4.82
CA ALA A 396 -16.25 -30.50 5.50
C ALA A 396 -15.42 -31.77 5.28
N SER A 397 -14.83 -31.92 4.11
CA SER A 397 -14.31 -33.18 3.58
C SER A 397 -13.15 -33.81 4.39
N LEU A 398 -12.44 -33.00 5.19
CA LEU A 398 -11.38 -33.49 6.09
C LEU A 398 -11.88 -33.76 7.53
N LEU A 399 -13.14 -33.39 7.85
CA LEU A 399 -13.67 -33.59 9.20
C LEU A 399 -13.78 -35.09 9.53
N LYS A 400 -13.03 -35.52 10.53
CA LYS A 400 -12.94 -36.93 11.00
C LYS A 400 -13.71 -37.18 12.30
N SER A 401 -13.85 -36.13 13.13
CA SER A 401 -14.45 -36.22 14.46
C SER A 401 -15.37 -35.03 14.72
N LEU A 402 -16.59 -35.33 15.12
CA LEU A 402 -17.55 -34.38 15.66
C LEU A 402 -18.03 -34.86 17.02
N THR A 403 -17.77 -34.11 18.07
CA THR A 403 -18.23 -34.40 19.43
C THR A 403 -19.31 -33.41 19.83
N VAL A 404 -20.43 -33.89 20.33
CA VAL A 404 -21.61 -33.11 20.66
C VAL A 404 -22.07 -33.36 22.09
N PRO A 405 -22.78 -32.42 22.77
CA PRO A 405 -23.38 -32.62 24.07
C PRO A 405 -24.30 -33.85 24.13
N LYS A 406 -24.27 -34.60 25.22
CA LYS A 406 -25.16 -35.76 25.42
C LYS A 406 -26.64 -35.42 25.24
N ALA A 407 -27.06 -34.27 25.76
CA ALA A 407 -28.45 -33.80 25.72
C ALA A 407 -28.90 -33.30 24.35
N LEU A 408 -27.96 -33.02 23.41
CA LEU A 408 -28.29 -32.45 22.10
C LEU A 408 -29.05 -33.47 21.23
N LYS A 409 -30.28 -33.13 20.88
CA LYS A 409 -31.07 -33.92 19.92
C LYS A 409 -30.69 -33.53 18.51
N LEU A 410 -30.18 -34.48 17.73
CA LEU A 410 -29.85 -34.29 16.33
C LEU A 410 -31.11 -34.42 15.48
N GLN A 411 -31.60 -33.32 14.93
CA GLN A 411 -32.87 -33.25 14.17
C GLN A 411 -32.67 -33.54 12.66
N TYR A 412 -31.42 -33.45 12.17
CA TYR A 412 -31.11 -33.55 10.75
C TYR A 412 -30.04 -34.60 10.46
N SER A 413 -30.32 -35.47 9.50
CA SER A 413 -29.40 -36.54 9.09
C SER A 413 -28.21 -36.04 8.25
N ASN A 414 -28.31 -34.86 7.67
CA ASN A 414 -27.30 -34.28 6.75
C ASN A 414 -26.25 -33.40 7.43
N ILE A 415 -26.21 -33.33 8.76
CA ILE A 415 -25.30 -32.48 9.54
C ILE A 415 -23.84 -32.67 9.09
N THR A 416 -23.44 -33.90 8.88
CA THR A 416 -22.07 -34.33 8.48
C THR A 416 -22.03 -34.98 7.10
N LYS A 417 -23.00 -34.71 6.23
CA LYS A 417 -23.01 -35.22 4.85
C LYS A 417 -21.74 -34.77 4.10
N GLY A 418 -21.05 -35.72 3.45
CA GLY A 418 -19.82 -35.43 2.69
C GLY A 418 -18.57 -35.20 3.55
N THR A 419 -18.59 -35.62 4.82
CA THR A 419 -17.43 -35.60 5.73
C THR A 419 -16.84 -37.01 5.88
N LYS A 420 -15.73 -37.12 6.65
CA LYS A 420 -15.12 -38.42 7.07
C LYS A 420 -15.61 -38.88 8.44
N VAL A 421 -16.61 -38.23 9.04
CA VAL A 421 -17.17 -38.60 10.33
C VAL A 421 -17.96 -39.91 10.18
N LYS A 422 -17.44 -41.01 10.74
CA LYS A 422 -18.13 -42.31 10.74
C LYS A 422 -19.21 -42.37 11.82
N GLN A 423 -18.95 -41.75 12.97
CA GLN A 423 -19.88 -41.70 14.10
C GLN A 423 -19.71 -40.40 14.87
N ILE A 424 -20.82 -39.76 15.18
CA ILE A 424 -20.82 -38.54 16.04
C ILE A 424 -20.62 -39.01 17.48
N LYS A 425 -19.58 -38.46 18.12
CA LYS A 425 -19.26 -38.74 19.53
C LYS A 425 -20.15 -37.95 20.48
N ARG A 426 -20.40 -38.47 21.67
CA ARG A 426 -21.10 -37.76 22.73
C ARG A 426 -20.14 -37.39 23.86
N LEU A 427 -20.24 -36.16 24.40
CA LEU A 427 -19.43 -35.71 25.55
C LEU A 427 -19.71 -36.54 26.79
#